data_21ab004906582b380b664a6d304442cb
#
_entry.id   21ab004906582b380b664a6d304442cb
#
_cell.length_a   1.000
_cell.length_b   1.000
_cell.length_c   1.000
_cell.angle_alpha   90.00
_cell.angle_beta   90.00
_cell.angle_gamma   90.00
#
_symmetry.space_group_name_H-M   'P 1'
#
loop_
_entity.id
_entity.type
_entity.pdbx_description
1 polymer ?
#
loop_
_entity_poly.entity_id
_entity_poly.type
_entity_poly.pdbx_seq_one_letter_code
_entity_poly.pdbx_strand_id
1 'polypeptide(L)'
;RMSGATEVIIGSKTRWALMHELRGAPEPSLPELISHMEPVDLHLVEGFKWEDHAKLEVHRPSVGKPLLQPDDSTIRAIASNVTLGGMQVPVMDVDDIAGIADFILDQCQIKAL
;
A
#
# COMPACT_ATOMS: atom_id res chain seq x y z
N ARG A 1 -21.53 11.79 -11.99
CA ARG A 1 -20.52 11.14 -12.85
C ARG A 1 -21.05 10.93 -14.25
N MET A 2 -22.14 10.20 -14.40
CA MET A 2 -22.75 9.98 -15.71
C MET A 2 -23.31 11.26 -16.30
N SER A 3 -23.50 12.30 -15.51
CA SER A 3 -23.93 13.62 -15.95
C SER A 3 -22.81 14.48 -16.55
N GLY A 4 -21.59 13.97 -16.62
CA GLY A 4 -20.47 14.60 -17.33
C GLY A 4 -19.58 15.50 -16.48
N ALA A 5 -19.69 15.47 -15.16
CA ALA A 5 -18.78 16.22 -14.29
C ALA A 5 -17.35 15.67 -14.39
N THR A 6 -16.37 16.56 -14.55
CA THR A 6 -14.96 16.19 -14.56
C THR A 6 -14.44 15.85 -13.17
N GLU A 7 -14.86 16.63 -12.19
CA GLU A 7 -14.50 16.40 -10.78
C GLU A 7 -15.70 16.59 -9.89
N VAL A 8 -15.74 15.83 -8.79
CA VAL A 8 -16.81 15.89 -7.80
C VAL A 8 -16.18 15.94 -6.42
N ILE A 9 -16.58 16.92 -5.61
CA ILE A 9 -16.19 17.00 -4.21
C ILE A 9 -17.39 16.60 -3.35
N ILE A 10 -17.12 15.72 -2.39
CA ILE A 10 -18.07 15.35 -1.34
C ILE A 10 -17.46 15.76 -0.02
N GLY A 11 -18.15 16.60 0.75
CA GLY A 11 -17.62 17.14 2.00
C GLY A 11 -18.55 16.95 3.18
N SER A 12 -17.96 16.87 4.35
CA SER A 12 -18.66 16.85 5.65
C SER A 12 -17.88 17.69 6.65
N LYS A 13 -18.35 17.73 7.91
CA LYS A 13 -17.66 18.47 8.97
C LYS A 13 -16.27 17.91 9.29
N THR A 14 -16.01 16.65 8.98
CA THR A 14 -14.81 15.93 9.44
C THR A 14 -13.92 15.42 8.33
N ARG A 15 -14.43 15.34 7.09
CA ARG A 15 -13.67 14.84 5.95
C ARG A 15 -14.27 15.30 4.63
N TRP A 16 -13.46 15.25 3.60
CA TRP A 16 -13.93 15.47 2.23
C TRP A 16 -13.17 14.55 1.28
N ALA A 17 -13.76 14.31 0.13
CA ALA A 17 -13.15 13.53 -0.93
C ALA A 17 -13.30 14.21 -2.26
N LEU A 18 -12.26 14.17 -3.08
CA LEU A 18 -12.26 14.64 -4.45
C LEU A 18 -12.18 13.43 -5.37
N MET A 19 -13.12 13.32 -6.30
CA MET A 19 -13.10 12.30 -7.34
C MET A 19 -12.83 12.98 -8.69
N HIS A 20 -11.79 12.52 -9.37
CA HIS A 20 -11.44 12.98 -10.71
C HIS A 20 -11.78 11.89 -11.72
N GLU A 21 -12.58 12.24 -12.73
CA GLU A 21 -12.96 11.32 -13.80
C GLU A 21 -11.91 11.37 -14.90
N LEU A 22 -11.33 10.23 -15.25
CA LEU A 22 -10.26 10.15 -16.24
C LEU A 22 -10.75 10.43 -17.66
N ARG A 23 -11.99 10.10 -17.96
CA ARG A 23 -12.62 10.36 -19.28
C ARG A 23 -11.80 9.81 -20.44
N GLY A 24 -11.29 8.59 -20.29
CA GLY A 24 -10.45 7.96 -21.31
C GLY A 24 -8.97 8.34 -21.26
N ALA A 25 -8.57 9.25 -20.36
CA ALA A 25 -7.16 9.51 -20.12
C ALA A 25 -6.48 8.28 -19.46
N PRO A 26 -5.16 8.09 -19.66
CA PRO A 26 -4.45 6.98 -19.06
C PRO A 26 -4.56 6.99 -17.54
N GLU A 27 -4.51 5.80 -16.92
CA GLU A 27 -4.42 5.66 -15.47
C GLU A 27 -3.18 6.41 -14.96
N PRO A 28 -3.32 7.27 -13.94
CA PRO A 28 -2.18 8.00 -13.40
C PRO A 28 -1.21 7.05 -12.68
N SER A 29 0.08 7.38 -12.71
CA SER A 29 1.09 6.66 -11.96
C SER A 29 0.93 6.91 -10.45
N LEU A 30 1.51 6.05 -9.63
CA LEU A 30 1.50 6.25 -8.18
C LEU A 30 2.17 7.58 -7.77
N PRO A 31 3.35 7.97 -8.30
CA PRO A 31 3.93 9.28 -7.99
C PRO A 31 3.00 10.44 -8.35
N GLU A 32 2.28 10.35 -9.46
CA GLU A 32 1.34 11.39 -9.87
C GLU A 32 0.18 11.49 -8.88
N LEU A 33 -0.38 10.36 -8.44
CA LEU A 33 -1.44 10.36 -7.43
C LEU A 33 -0.96 10.95 -6.10
N ILE A 34 0.23 10.58 -5.66
CA ILE A 34 0.82 11.09 -4.42
C ILE A 34 1.05 12.60 -4.51
N SER A 35 1.36 13.13 -5.71
CA SER A 35 1.57 14.57 -5.90
C SER A 35 0.33 15.42 -5.57
N HIS A 36 -0.85 14.81 -5.57
CA HIS A 36 -2.11 15.47 -5.18
C HIS A 36 -2.36 15.44 -3.68
N MET A 37 -1.55 14.74 -2.91
CA MET A 37 -1.69 14.63 -1.46
C MET A 37 -0.79 15.63 -0.74
N GLU A 38 -1.19 16.03 0.44
CA GLU A 38 -0.33 16.85 1.28
C GLU A 38 0.89 16.05 1.74
N PRO A 39 2.04 16.73 1.97
CA PRO A 39 3.23 16.07 2.51
C PRO A 39 2.95 15.45 3.87
N VAL A 40 3.35 14.20 4.04
CA VAL A 40 3.24 13.46 5.30
C VAL A 40 4.51 12.63 5.50
N ASP A 41 4.74 12.16 6.71
CA ASP A 41 5.92 11.35 7.01
C ASP A 41 5.84 9.96 6.37
N LEU A 42 4.63 9.44 6.15
CA LEU A 42 4.42 8.12 5.60
C LEU A 42 3.16 8.09 4.75
N HIS A 43 3.28 7.60 3.52
CA HIS A 43 2.15 7.21 2.69
C HIS A 43 2.00 5.69 2.75
N LEU A 44 0.83 5.22 3.14
CA LEU A 44 0.48 3.81 3.02
C LEU A 44 -0.34 3.61 1.75
N VAL A 45 0.13 2.70 0.91
CA VAL A 45 -0.48 2.42 -0.39
C VAL A 45 -1.00 1.00 -0.39
N GLU A 46 -2.29 0.84 -0.65
CA GLU A 46 -2.91 -0.45 -0.82
C GLU A 46 -3.11 -0.73 -2.31
N GLY A 47 -2.73 -1.91 -2.77
CA GLY A 47 -2.68 -2.22 -4.19
C GLY A 47 -1.39 -1.72 -4.84
N PHE A 48 -1.44 -1.33 -6.11
CA PHE A 48 -0.28 -0.83 -6.87
C PHE A 48 0.94 -1.75 -6.79
N LYS A 49 0.73 -3.06 -6.88
CA LYS A 49 1.80 -4.08 -6.69
C LYS A 49 2.87 -4.03 -7.77
N TRP A 50 2.64 -3.35 -8.88
CA TRP A 50 3.60 -3.25 -9.99
C TRP A 50 4.50 -2.02 -9.92
N GLU A 51 4.30 -1.15 -8.91
CA GLU A 51 5.14 0.02 -8.68
C GLU A 51 6.40 -0.35 -7.89
N ASP A 52 7.41 0.52 -7.92
CA ASP A 52 8.75 0.22 -7.38
C ASP A 52 8.94 0.52 -5.89
N HIS A 53 7.92 0.99 -5.21
CA HIS A 53 8.05 1.29 -3.77
C HIS A 53 8.25 0.02 -2.93
N ALA A 54 8.85 0.17 -1.76
CA ALA A 54 9.00 -0.93 -0.80
C ALA A 54 7.62 -1.46 -0.37
N LYS A 55 7.50 -2.78 -0.28
CA LYS A 55 6.23 -3.45 0.00
C LYS A 55 6.33 -4.43 1.14
N LEU A 56 5.23 -4.61 1.83
CA LEU A 56 4.98 -5.72 2.75
C LEU A 56 3.89 -6.59 2.12
N GLU A 57 4.19 -7.85 1.89
CA GLU A 57 3.19 -8.78 1.36
C GLU A 57 2.40 -9.41 2.49
N VAL A 58 1.07 -9.38 2.40
CA VAL A 58 0.19 -10.11 3.33
C VAL A 58 -0.17 -11.44 2.68
N HIS A 59 0.19 -12.53 3.36
CA HIS A 59 -0.03 -13.88 2.86
C HIS A 59 -0.95 -14.67 3.76
N ARG A 60 -2.02 -15.19 3.16
CA ARG A 60 -2.97 -16.11 3.80
C ARG A 60 -3.21 -17.28 2.85
N PRO A 61 -2.68 -18.48 3.15
CA PRO A 61 -2.85 -19.64 2.27
C PRO A 61 -4.30 -19.95 1.91
N SER A 62 -5.24 -19.65 2.79
CA SER A 62 -6.67 -19.86 2.53
C SER A 62 -7.21 -19.07 1.33
N VAL A 63 -6.52 -18.01 0.92
CA VAL A 63 -6.88 -17.24 -0.28
C VAL A 63 -6.51 -17.98 -1.57
N GLY A 64 -5.60 -18.95 -1.50
CA GLY A 64 -5.22 -19.80 -2.62
C GLY A 64 -4.31 -19.13 -3.65
N LYS A 65 -3.72 -17.98 -3.34
CA LYS A 65 -2.79 -17.28 -4.24
C LYS A 65 -1.34 -17.57 -3.85
N PRO A 66 -0.42 -17.73 -4.83
CA PRO A 66 0.99 -17.90 -4.53
C PRO A 66 1.60 -16.62 -3.98
N LEU A 67 2.74 -16.76 -3.29
CA LEU A 67 3.55 -15.64 -2.84
C LEU A 67 4.08 -14.85 -4.03
N LEU A 68 4.09 -13.53 -3.92
CA LEU A 68 4.67 -12.63 -4.91
C LEU A 68 6.16 -12.38 -4.63
N GLN A 69 6.59 -12.47 -3.38
CA GLN A 69 7.93 -12.09 -2.92
C GLN A 69 9.07 -12.75 -3.73
N PRO A 70 9.00 -14.04 -4.07
CA PRO A 70 10.11 -14.65 -4.83
C PRO A 70 10.42 -13.98 -6.17
N ASP A 71 9.42 -13.35 -6.78
CA ASP A 71 9.55 -12.71 -8.08
C ASP A 71 9.54 -11.17 -8.01
N ASP A 72 9.50 -10.60 -6.81
CA ASP A 72 9.45 -9.15 -6.60
C ASP A 72 10.40 -8.71 -5.48
N SER A 73 11.54 -8.17 -5.86
CA SER A 73 12.57 -7.71 -4.92
C SER A 73 12.16 -6.45 -4.13
N THR A 74 11.09 -5.77 -4.51
CA THR A 74 10.57 -4.62 -3.75
C THR A 74 9.79 -5.05 -2.51
N ILE A 75 9.39 -6.32 -2.43
CA ILE A 75 8.76 -6.87 -1.23
C ILE A 75 9.83 -7.14 -0.18
N ARG A 76 9.79 -6.37 0.90
CA ARG A 76 10.81 -6.35 1.96
C ARG A 76 10.52 -7.28 3.11
N ALA A 77 9.27 -7.69 3.29
CA ALA A 77 8.85 -8.63 4.32
C ALA A 77 7.50 -9.24 3.95
N ILE A 78 7.18 -10.33 4.64
CA ILE A 78 5.89 -11.03 4.49
C ILE A 78 5.21 -11.06 5.85
N ALA A 79 3.96 -10.64 5.92
CA ALA A 79 3.09 -10.85 7.08
C ALA A 79 2.18 -12.04 6.77
N SER A 80 2.26 -13.08 7.58
CA SER A 80 1.56 -14.34 7.32
C SER A 80 0.85 -14.85 8.56
N ASN A 81 -0.26 -15.56 8.35
CA ASN A 81 -0.94 -16.26 9.43
C ASN A 81 -0.44 -17.72 9.61
N VAL A 82 0.59 -18.10 8.85
CA VAL A 82 1.26 -19.39 8.98
C VAL A 82 2.77 -19.21 8.96
N THR A 83 3.49 -20.17 9.51
CA THR A 83 4.94 -20.20 9.44
C THR A 83 5.38 -20.53 8.02
N LEU A 84 6.31 -19.72 7.48
CA LEU A 84 6.91 -19.94 6.17
C LEU A 84 8.39 -20.18 6.35
N GLY A 85 8.90 -21.29 5.77
CA GLY A 85 10.31 -21.60 5.78
C GLY A 85 11.01 -21.20 4.48
N GLY A 86 12.34 -21.01 4.54
CA GLY A 86 13.16 -20.78 3.35
C GLY A 86 12.98 -19.44 2.65
N MET A 87 12.37 -18.46 3.32
CA MET A 87 12.18 -17.13 2.76
C MET A 87 13.45 -16.29 2.89
N GLN A 88 13.72 -15.45 1.90
CA GLN A 88 14.88 -14.54 1.89
C GLN A 88 14.60 -13.21 2.60
N VAL A 89 13.38 -12.97 3.01
CA VAL A 89 12.95 -11.76 3.71
C VAL A 89 12.34 -12.15 5.05
N PRO A 90 12.27 -11.23 6.03
CA PRO A 90 11.59 -11.50 7.29
C PRO A 90 10.14 -11.92 7.09
N VAL A 91 9.71 -12.90 7.87
CA VAL A 91 8.31 -13.34 7.93
C VAL A 91 7.79 -13.00 9.31
N MET A 92 6.74 -12.19 9.36
CA MET A 92 6.11 -11.74 10.59
C MET A 92 4.72 -12.34 10.71
N ASP A 93 4.26 -12.52 11.96
CA ASP A 93 2.88 -12.89 12.21
C ASP A 93 1.98 -11.71 11.79
N VAL A 94 0.95 -11.99 11.00
CA VAL A 94 0.00 -10.98 10.54
C VAL A 94 -0.72 -10.28 11.69
N ASP A 95 -0.80 -10.91 12.86
CA ASP A 95 -1.44 -10.35 14.05
C ASP A 95 -0.46 -9.57 14.95
N ASP A 96 0.84 -9.59 14.64
CA ASP A 96 1.84 -8.80 15.36
C ASP A 96 1.85 -7.35 14.84
N ILE A 97 0.84 -6.60 15.21
CA ILE A 97 0.64 -5.23 14.75
C ILE A 97 1.82 -4.34 15.12
N ALA A 98 2.30 -4.44 16.37
CA ALA A 98 3.42 -3.62 16.85
C ALA A 98 4.71 -3.92 16.07
N GLY A 99 5.02 -5.20 15.86
CA GLY A 99 6.20 -5.61 15.09
C GLY A 99 6.15 -5.16 13.64
N ILE A 100 4.99 -5.25 13.02
CA ILE A 100 4.79 -4.78 11.64
C ILE A 100 4.97 -3.25 11.56
N ALA A 101 4.40 -2.51 12.50
CA ALA A 101 4.54 -1.06 12.56
C ALA A 101 6.02 -0.67 12.72
N ASP A 102 6.75 -1.30 13.63
CA ASP A 102 8.17 -1.06 13.84
C ASP A 102 8.99 -1.35 12.57
N PHE A 103 8.68 -2.44 11.89
CA PHE A 103 9.33 -2.77 10.63
C PHE A 103 9.11 -1.69 9.57
N ILE A 104 7.88 -1.20 9.42
CA ILE A 104 7.54 -0.15 8.45
C ILE A 104 8.30 1.14 8.78
N LEU A 105 8.31 1.55 10.03
CA LEU A 105 9.03 2.74 10.46
C LEU A 105 10.52 2.62 10.17
N ASP A 106 11.12 1.46 10.45
CA ASP A 106 12.53 1.21 10.19
C ASP A 106 12.83 1.25 8.68
N GLN A 107 12.01 0.59 7.86
CA GLN A 107 12.18 0.60 6.40
C GLN A 107 12.11 2.01 5.81
N CYS A 108 11.25 2.85 6.35
CA CYS A 108 11.06 4.23 5.90
C CYS A 108 11.98 5.22 6.62
N GLN A 109 12.85 4.75 7.51
CA GLN A 109 13.77 5.57 8.30
C GLN A 109 13.05 6.65 9.12
N ILE A 110 11.88 6.31 9.65
CA ILE A 110 11.08 7.19 10.48
C ILE A 110 11.32 6.83 11.95
N LYS A 111 11.66 7.83 12.77
CA LYS A 111 11.83 7.61 14.21
C LYS A 111 10.47 7.63 14.89
N ALA A 112 10.23 6.64 15.76
CA ALA A 112 9.08 6.66 16.64
C ALA A 112 9.22 7.79 17.67
N LEU A 113 8.09 8.40 18.03
CA LEU A 113 8.04 9.44 19.04
C LEU A 113 8.18 8.87 20.46
#